data_3adc285d2fefeb34c3df5a755cee8bba
#
_entry.id   3adc285d2fefeb34c3df5a755cee8bba
#
_cell.length_a   1.000
_cell.length_b   1.000
_cell.length_c   1.000
_cell.angle_alpha   90.00
_cell.angle_beta   90.00
_cell.angle_gamma   90.00
#
_symmetry.space_group_name_H-M   'P 1'
#
loop_
_entity.id
_entity.type
_entity.pdbx_description
1 polymer ?
#
loop_
_entity_poly.entity_id
_entity_poly.type
_entity_poly.pdbx_seq_one_letter_code
_entity_poly.pdbx_strand_id
1 'polypeptide(L)'
;VYVPRAPHHGLKDGKQHGKVRASELVKFMSDSAGLVSGLGDELGVIGHSGGGTLATWLAQYGDGLFSRVLLLSPYYEPDASQVPKWQVALLRNVYGNHLLPDQFFDGALSYRALANYVIVKQNYRNDLKAVGLKHVGLIIGSEDRLIDSTMARDIAEKMAKNSGATLTNETTPAHMGIGHELIWPGDKSVKQYKKELYDMYVRVYER
;
A
#
# COMPACT_ATOMS: atom_id res chain seq x y z
N VAL A 1 -1.88 6.10 -18.03
CA VAL A 1 -1.89 5.29 -16.80
C VAL A 1 -1.21 3.97 -17.06
N TYR A 2 -0.29 3.58 -16.18
CA TYR A 2 0.42 2.30 -16.22
C TYR A 2 0.03 1.49 -14.98
N VAL A 3 -0.48 0.27 -15.18
CA VAL A 3 -0.92 -0.62 -14.10
C VAL A 3 -0.16 -1.95 -14.22
N PRO A 4 1.02 -2.05 -13.58
CA PRO A 4 1.81 -3.27 -13.66
C PRO A 4 1.22 -4.37 -12.77
N ARG A 5 1.34 -5.61 -13.22
CA ARG A 5 0.96 -6.77 -12.41
C ARG A 5 2.11 -7.17 -11.48
N ALA A 6 1.90 -7.09 -10.18
CA ALA A 6 2.89 -7.53 -9.20
C ALA A 6 3.21 -9.03 -9.30
N PRO A 7 4.44 -9.46 -8.96
CA PRO A 7 4.83 -10.87 -8.97
C PRO A 7 3.84 -11.73 -8.18
N HIS A 8 3.46 -12.85 -8.75
CA HIS A 8 2.55 -13.84 -8.15
C HIS A 8 1.11 -13.36 -7.85
N HIS A 9 0.72 -12.18 -8.35
CA HIS A 9 -0.65 -11.65 -8.23
C HIS A 9 -1.47 -11.90 -9.49
N GLY A 10 -2.80 -11.97 -9.33
CA GLY A 10 -3.74 -12.10 -10.45
C GLY A 10 -3.62 -13.41 -11.24
N LEU A 11 -3.11 -14.47 -10.64
CA LEU A 11 -2.99 -15.80 -11.24
C LEU A 11 -4.24 -16.63 -10.91
N LYS A 12 -4.56 -17.62 -11.78
CA LYS A 12 -5.70 -18.53 -11.56
C LYS A 12 -5.61 -19.31 -10.25
N ASP A 13 -4.40 -19.70 -9.86
CA ASP A 13 -4.13 -20.32 -8.57
C ASP A 13 -3.78 -19.24 -7.55
N GLY A 14 -4.72 -18.89 -6.68
CA GLY A 14 -4.53 -17.90 -5.62
C GLY A 14 -3.41 -18.25 -4.63
N LYS A 15 -3.03 -19.54 -4.51
CA LYS A 15 -1.92 -19.97 -3.66
C LYS A 15 -0.56 -19.47 -4.15
N GLN A 16 -0.46 -19.05 -5.42
CA GLN A 16 0.77 -18.43 -5.95
C GLN A 16 1.14 -17.16 -5.18
N HIS A 17 0.18 -16.46 -4.60
CA HIS A 17 0.42 -15.29 -3.74
C HIS A 17 1.41 -15.60 -2.61
N GLY A 18 1.40 -16.81 -2.05
CA GLY A 18 2.36 -17.25 -1.04
C GLY A 18 3.82 -17.40 -1.49
N LYS A 19 4.10 -17.24 -2.77
CA LYS A 19 5.47 -17.25 -3.32
C LYS A 19 6.15 -15.88 -3.30
N VAL A 20 5.41 -14.82 -3.04
CA VAL A 20 5.92 -13.44 -3.00
C VAL A 20 7.13 -13.33 -2.07
N ARG A 21 8.16 -12.62 -2.55
CA ARG A 21 9.35 -12.25 -1.77
C ARG A 21 9.59 -10.74 -1.83
N ALA A 22 10.04 -10.17 -0.73
CA ALA A 22 10.31 -8.74 -0.63
C ALA A 22 11.32 -8.27 -1.70
N SER A 23 12.35 -9.06 -1.98
CA SER A 23 13.33 -8.75 -3.03
C SER A 23 12.72 -8.69 -4.45
N GLU A 24 11.76 -9.57 -4.74
CA GLU A 24 11.04 -9.55 -6.03
C GLU A 24 10.11 -8.34 -6.12
N LEU A 25 9.46 -7.97 -5.01
CA LEU A 25 8.64 -6.77 -4.94
C LEU A 25 9.47 -5.50 -5.16
N VAL A 26 10.64 -5.39 -4.52
CA VAL A 26 11.56 -4.26 -4.71
C VAL A 26 12.05 -4.19 -6.15
N LYS A 27 12.49 -5.32 -6.73
CA LYS A 27 12.90 -5.38 -8.14
C LYS A 27 11.76 -4.96 -9.06
N PHE A 28 10.57 -5.50 -8.86
CA PHE A 28 9.38 -5.15 -9.63
C PHE A 28 9.08 -3.65 -9.62
N MET A 29 9.22 -3.00 -8.46
CA MET A 29 9.03 -1.56 -8.33
C MET A 29 10.10 -0.77 -9.08
N SER A 30 11.37 -1.14 -8.93
CA SER A 30 12.48 -0.50 -9.66
C SER A 30 12.31 -0.62 -11.17
N ASP A 31 11.95 -1.81 -11.66
CA ASP A 31 11.69 -2.05 -13.08
C ASP A 31 10.49 -1.21 -13.57
N SER A 32 9.41 -1.15 -12.77
CA SER A 32 8.21 -0.36 -13.09
C SER A 32 8.51 1.14 -13.12
N ALA A 33 9.31 1.65 -12.19
CA ALA A 33 9.77 3.04 -12.17
C ALA A 33 10.57 3.38 -13.43
N GLY A 34 11.50 2.50 -13.83
CA GLY A 34 12.27 2.65 -15.06
C GLY A 34 11.39 2.74 -16.31
N LEU A 35 10.32 1.92 -16.37
CA LEU A 35 9.39 1.92 -17.50
C LEU A 35 8.54 3.19 -17.60
N VAL A 36 8.20 3.82 -16.47
CA VAL A 36 7.35 5.01 -16.48
C VAL A 36 8.12 6.31 -16.52
N SER A 37 9.42 6.32 -16.31
CA SER A 37 10.25 7.51 -16.17
C SER A 37 10.22 8.47 -17.38
N GLY A 38 9.77 8.03 -18.53
CA GLY A 38 9.62 8.85 -19.75
C GLY A 38 8.17 9.10 -20.17
N LEU A 39 7.17 8.76 -19.36
CA LEU A 39 5.77 8.81 -19.79
C LEU A 39 5.07 10.15 -19.55
N GLY A 40 5.71 11.11 -18.90
CA GLY A 40 5.14 12.42 -18.63
C GLY A 40 6.08 13.32 -17.86
N ASP A 41 5.73 14.61 -17.81
CA ASP A 41 6.51 15.67 -17.12
C ASP A 41 6.35 15.58 -15.60
N GLU A 42 5.20 15.11 -15.12
CA GLU A 42 4.93 14.81 -13.72
C GLU A 42 4.36 13.40 -13.59
N LEU A 43 4.93 12.65 -12.68
CA LEU A 43 4.48 11.29 -12.38
C LEU A 43 3.95 11.22 -10.96
N GLY A 44 2.88 10.46 -10.80
CA GLY A 44 2.34 10.09 -9.50
C GLY A 44 2.21 8.58 -9.38
N VAL A 45 2.17 8.10 -8.16
CA VAL A 45 1.96 6.69 -7.85
C VAL A 45 0.75 6.53 -6.95
N ILE A 46 -0.10 5.55 -7.27
CA ILE A 46 -1.27 5.18 -6.45
C ILE A 46 -1.08 3.73 -6.00
N GLY A 47 -1.26 3.48 -4.72
CA GLY A 47 -1.15 2.14 -4.17
C GLY A 47 -2.25 1.81 -3.17
N HIS A 48 -2.88 0.64 -3.32
CA HIS A 48 -3.86 0.10 -2.38
C HIS A 48 -3.24 -1.04 -1.59
N SER A 49 -3.50 -1.12 -0.28
CA SER A 49 -3.05 -2.21 0.59
C SER A 49 -1.54 -2.45 0.50
N GLY A 50 -1.08 -3.65 0.15
CA GLY A 50 0.32 -3.94 -0.15
C GLY A 50 0.90 -3.05 -1.25
N GLY A 51 0.09 -2.65 -2.26
CA GLY A 51 0.48 -1.65 -3.25
C GLY A 51 0.80 -0.28 -2.63
N GLY A 52 0.13 0.10 -1.54
CA GLY A 52 0.46 1.30 -0.76
C GLY A 52 1.83 1.21 -0.09
N THR A 53 2.20 0.03 0.43
CA THR A 53 3.56 -0.23 0.93
C THR A 53 4.59 -0.02 -0.17
N LEU A 54 4.32 -0.55 -1.37
CA LEU A 54 5.19 -0.42 -2.53
C LEU A 54 5.28 1.04 -3.03
N ALA A 55 4.17 1.76 -3.08
CA ALA A 55 4.12 3.17 -3.48
C ALA A 55 4.93 4.06 -2.52
N THR A 56 4.85 3.78 -1.21
CA THR A 56 5.65 4.48 -0.19
C THR A 56 7.15 4.22 -0.37
N TRP A 57 7.53 2.98 -0.71
CA TRP A 57 8.93 2.68 -1.04
C TRP A 57 9.39 3.42 -2.30
N LEU A 58 8.59 3.39 -3.37
CA LEU A 58 8.88 4.11 -4.62
C LEU A 58 9.04 5.61 -4.42
N ALA A 59 8.18 6.24 -3.63
CA ALA A 59 8.30 7.66 -3.32
C ALA A 59 9.66 8.01 -2.70
N GLN A 60 10.20 7.12 -1.85
CA GLN A 60 11.48 7.35 -1.15
C GLN A 60 12.71 7.04 -1.99
N TYR A 61 12.64 6.03 -2.86
CA TYR A 61 13.80 5.50 -3.61
C TYR A 61 13.75 5.77 -5.11
N GLY A 62 12.69 6.42 -5.59
CA GLY A 62 12.54 6.77 -7.00
C GLY A 62 13.29 8.04 -7.42
N ASP A 63 14.25 8.53 -6.64
CA ASP A 63 15.14 9.66 -6.95
C ASP A 63 14.43 10.90 -7.52
N GLY A 64 13.29 11.27 -6.94
CA GLY A 64 12.50 12.42 -7.37
C GLY A 64 11.57 12.17 -8.56
N LEU A 65 11.45 10.93 -9.00
CA LEU A 65 10.59 10.56 -10.13
C LEU A 65 9.11 10.85 -9.87
N PHE A 66 8.66 10.68 -8.62
CA PHE A 66 7.25 10.84 -8.26
C PHE A 66 7.02 12.13 -7.48
N SER A 67 6.20 13.01 -8.04
CA SER A 67 5.78 14.26 -7.39
C SER A 67 4.56 14.08 -6.48
N ARG A 68 3.78 13.00 -6.67
CA ARG A 68 2.56 12.71 -5.93
C ARG A 68 2.48 11.24 -5.55
N VAL A 69 1.95 10.96 -4.36
CA VAL A 69 1.60 9.60 -3.93
C VAL A 69 0.18 9.59 -3.36
N LEU A 70 -0.64 8.63 -3.77
CA LEU A 70 -1.94 8.36 -3.17
C LEU A 70 -1.92 6.96 -2.54
N LEU A 71 -2.16 6.92 -1.25
CA LEU A 71 -2.15 5.73 -0.43
C LEU A 71 -3.60 5.37 -0.06
N LEU A 72 -4.08 4.23 -0.53
CA LEU A 72 -5.42 3.72 -0.26
C LEU A 72 -5.29 2.54 0.72
N SER A 73 -5.68 2.75 1.99
CA SER A 73 -5.54 1.72 3.06
C SER A 73 -4.21 0.97 3.00
N PRO A 74 -3.05 1.65 3.08
CA PRO A 74 -1.74 1.02 2.86
C PRO A 74 -1.44 0.00 3.96
N TYR A 75 -1.01 -1.21 3.56
CA TYR A 75 -0.68 -2.28 4.49
C TYR A 75 0.77 -2.19 4.95
N TYR A 76 1.03 -1.56 6.06
CA TYR A 76 2.36 -1.51 6.68
C TYR A 76 2.54 -2.56 7.78
N GLU A 77 1.49 -2.78 8.56
CA GLU A 77 1.34 -3.84 9.56
C GLU A 77 -0.16 -4.18 9.70
N PRO A 78 -0.48 -5.39 10.16
CA PRO A 78 -1.85 -5.74 10.47
C PRO A 78 -2.38 -4.93 11.66
N ASP A 79 -3.70 -4.73 11.71
CA ASP A 79 -4.37 -4.18 12.89
C ASP A 79 -4.10 -5.03 14.13
N ALA A 80 -3.93 -4.39 15.28
CA ALA A 80 -3.60 -5.08 16.54
C ALA A 80 -4.72 -6.02 17.02
N SER A 81 -5.98 -5.82 16.56
CA SER A 81 -7.09 -6.75 16.82
C SER A 81 -6.97 -8.05 16.03
N GLN A 82 -6.25 -8.05 14.89
CA GLN A 82 -6.01 -9.23 14.07
C GLN A 82 -4.70 -9.94 14.48
N VAL A 83 -3.63 -9.16 14.64
CA VAL A 83 -2.32 -9.67 15.03
C VAL A 83 -1.72 -8.75 16.09
N PRO A 84 -1.59 -9.20 17.34
CA PRO A 84 -0.95 -8.42 18.39
C PRO A 84 0.44 -7.94 17.98
N LYS A 85 0.81 -6.71 18.29
CA LYS A 85 2.07 -6.08 17.84
C LYS A 85 3.32 -6.91 18.12
N TRP A 86 3.37 -7.62 19.25
CA TRP A 86 4.49 -8.50 19.58
C TRP A 86 4.62 -9.72 18.64
N GLN A 87 3.52 -10.15 18.01
CA GLN A 87 3.52 -11.25 17.06
C GLN A 87 3.93 -10.83 15.64
N VAL A 88 3.89 -9.54 15.31
CA VAL A 88 4.27 -9.05 13.98
C VAL A 88 5.72 -9.40 13.64
N ALA A 89 6.63 -9.28 14.62
CA ALA A 89 8.03 -9.68 14.43
C ALA A 89 8.17 -11.19 14.17
N LEU A 90 7.37 -12.02 14.85
CA LEU A 90 7.34 -13.46 14.63
C LEU A 90 6.77 -13.79 13.25
N LEU A 91 5.62 -13.22 12.89
CA LEU A 91 5.01 -13.36 11.57
C LEU A 91 6.03 -13.06 10.46
N ARG A 92 6.68 -11.90 10.54
CA ARG A 92 7.71 -11.47 9.59
C ARG A 92 8.87 -12.45 9.50
N ASN A 93 9.45 -12.85 10.64
CA ASN A 93 10.64 -13.69 10.65
C ASN A 93 10.33 -15.13 10.20
N VAL A 94 9.19 -15.66 10.54
CA VAL A 94 8.81 -17.04 10.23
C VAL A 94 8.23 -17.15 8.82
N TYR A 95 7.18 -16.40 8.52
CA TYR A 95 6.52 -16.47 7.22
C TYR A 95 7.26 -15.69 6.15
N GLY A 96 7.84 -14.54 6.48
CA GLY A 96 8.64 -13.74 5.54
C GLY A 96 9.85 -14.49 5.01
N ASN A 97 10.49 -15.33 5.84
CA ASN A 97 11.59 -16.21 5.42
C ASN A 97 11.14 -17.58 4.93
N HIS A 98 9.84 -17.83 4.82
CA HIS A 98 9.26 -19.09 4.34
C HIS A 98 9.66 -20.32 5.19
N LEU A 99 9.87 -20.13 6.50
CA LEU A 99 10.30 -21.21 7.40
C LEU A 99 9.19 -22.19 7.75
N LEU A 100 7.93 -21.77 7.64
CA LEU A 100 6.75 -22.63 7.83
C LEU A 100 5.90 -22.73 6.56
N PRO A 101 5.08 -23.77 6.43
CA PRO A 101 4.04 -23.83 5.41
C PRO A 101 3.17 -22.56 5.44
N ASP A 102 2.76 -22.09 4.27
CA ASP A 102 1.92 -20.91 4.19
C ASP A 102 0.52 -21.16 4.78
N GLN A 103 -0.04 -20.12 5.35
CA GLN A 103 -1.41 -20.07 5.82
C GLN A 103 -2.12 -18.91 5.12
N PHE A 104 -3.43 -19.03 4.99
CA PHE A 104 -4.25 -18.04 4.29
C PHE A 104 -5.31 -17.49 5.23
N PHE A 105 -5.33 -16.16 5.37
CA PHE A 105 -6.39 -15.43 6.02
C PHE A 105 -7.59 -15.36 5.06
N ASP A 106 -8.78 -15.73 5.54
CA ASP A 106 -10.00 -15.83 4.73
C ASP A 106 -9.84 -16.59 3.40
N GLY A 107 -8.90 -17.54 3.34
CA GLY A 107 -8.65 -18.36 2.16
C GLY A 107 -8.00 -17.62 0.98
N ALA A 108 -7.72 -16.34 1.09
CA ALA A 108 -7.23 -15.49 -0.01
C ALA A 108 -5.88 -14.82 0.29
N LEU A 109 -5.70 -14.26 1.49
CA LEU A 109 -4.49 -13.51 1.84
C LEU A 109 -3.44 -14.43 2.46
N SER A 110 -2.33 -14.61 1.79
CA SER A 110 -1.19 -15.41 2.24
C SER A 110 -0.44 -14.71 3.37
N TYR A 111 -0.17 -15.41 4.47
CA TYR A 111 0.67 -14.88 5.56
C TYR A 111 2.11 -14.64 5.10
N ARG A 112 2.65 -15.46 4.19
CA ARG A 112 3.96 -15.22 3.61
C ARG A 112 4.00 -13.92 2.81
N ALA A 113 2.99 -13.65 2.00
CA ALA A 113 2.90 -12.41 1.24
C ALA A 113 2.77 -11.21 2.17
N LEU A 114 1.86 -11.24 3.14
CA LEU A 114 1.69 -10.17 4.13
C LEU A 114 3.00 -9.89 4.88
N ALA A 115 3.70 -10.93 5.32
CA ALA A 115 5.01 -10.81 5.98
C ALA A 115 6.07 -10.16 5.08
N ASN A 116 6.06 -10.46 3.77
CA ASN A 116 7.00 -9.87 2.81
C ASN A 116 6.72 -8.39 2.55
N TYR A 117 5.47 -7.93 2.60
CA TYR A 117 5.16 -6.49 2.59
C TYR A 117 5.66 -5.80 3.87
N VAL A 118 5.54 -6.43 5.04
CA VAL A 118 6.16 -5.90 6.28
C VAL A 118 7.68 -5.80 6.16
N ILE A 119 8.34 -6.76 5.49
CA ILE A 119 9.78 -6.69 5.20
C ILE A 119 10.11 -5.50 4.29
N VAL A 120 9.33 -5.25 3.25
CA VAL A 120 9.51 -4.05 2.40
C VAL A 120 9.41 -2.77 3.23
N LYS A 121 8.39 -2.66 4.09
CA LYS A 121 8.22 -1.50 4.99
C LYS A 121 9.42 -1.28 5.90
N GLN A 122 10.07 -2.34 6.38
CA GLN A 122 11.27 -2.22 7.21
C GLN A 122 12.49 -1.67 6.49
N ASN A 123 12.48 -1.70 5.17
CA ASN A 123 13.52 -1.12 4.32
C ASN A 123 13.21 0.34 3.93
N TYR A 124 12.23 0.99 4.54
CA TYR A 124 12.03 2.42 4.37
C TYR A 124 13.20 3.21 4.97
N ARG A 125 13.45 4.39 4.42
CA ARG A 125 14.43 5.32 5.02
C ARG A 125 13.98 5.70 6.43
N ASN A 126 14.89 5.81 7.36
CA ASN A 126 14.58 6.15 8.75
C ASN A 126 13.87 7.50 8.87
N ASP A 127 14.21 8.45 7.99
CA ASP A 127 13.60 9.78 7.93
C ASP A 127 12.32 9.82 7.09
N LEU A 128 11.96 8.73 6.39
CA LEU A 128 10.84 8.65 5.45
C LEU A 128 10.86 9.72 4.35
N LYS A 129 12.00 10.39 4.13
CA LYS A 129 12.11 11.47 3.16
C LYS A 129 12.04 10.95 1.73
N ALA A 130 11.21 11.61 0.91
CA ALA A 130 11.05 11.38 -0.52
C ALA A 130 11.43 12.65 -1.28
N VAL A 131 12.51 12.59 -2.06
CA VAL A 131 12.99 13.74 -2.84
C VAL A 131 11.99 14.05 -3.96
N GLY A 132 11.71 15.34 -4.18
CA GLY A 132 10.81 15.79 -5.26
C GLY A 132 9.32 15.57 -5.00
N LEU A 133 8.94 14.94 -3.88
CA LEU A 133 7.55 14.74 -3.52
C LEU A 133 6.90 16.08 -3.15
N LYS A 134 5.79 16.41 -3.80
CA LYS A 134 5.01 17.64 -3.59
C LYS A 134 3.73 17.36 -2.80
N HIS A 135 3.15 16.16 -2.93
CA HIS A 135 1.89 15.82 -2.30
C HIS A 135 1.80 14.35 -1.86
N VAL A 136 1.24 14.15 -0.67
CA VAL A 136 0.85 12.86 -0.10
C VAL A 136 -0.66 12.84 0.10
N GLY A 137 -1.35 11.95 -0.58
CA GLY A 137 -2.75 11.62 -0.31
C GLY A 137 -2.84 10.32 0.50
N LEU A 138 -3.70 10.31 1.52
CA LEU A 138 -4.04 9.11 2.28
C LEU A 138 -5.56 8.99 2.39
N ILE A 139 -6.10 7.84 2.01
CA ILE A 139 -7.50 7.50 2.24
C ILE A 139 -7.58 6.15 2.93
N ILE A 140 -8.32 6.08 4.04
CA ILE A 140 -8.55 4.86 4.81
C ILE A 140 -10.05 4.55 4.83
N GLY A 141 -10.41 3.28 4.63
CA GLY A 141 -11.79 2.83 4.77
C GLY A 141 -12.29 3.01 6.21
N SER A 142 -13.53 3.52 6.38
CA SER A 142 -14.11 3.77 7.70
C SER A 142 -14.26 2.51 8.55
N GLU A 143 -14.41 1.35 7.89
CA GLU A 143 -14.56 0.05 8.53
C GLU A 143 -13.33 -0.84 8.32
N ASP A 144 -12.20 -0.26 7.91
CA ASP A 144 -10.98 -1.03 7.72
C ASP A 144 -10.41 -1.52 9.05
N ARG A 145 -10.39 -2.84 9.22
CA ARG A 145 -9.84 -3.53 10.39
C ARG A 145 -8.70 -4.48 10.02
N LEU A 146 -8.18 -4.35 8.81
CA LEU A 146 -7.08 -5.22 8.36
C LEU A 146 -5.73 -4.57 8.61
N ILE A 147 -5.64 -3.23 8.50
CA ILE A 147 -4.40 -2.48 8.64
C ILE A 147 -4.30 -1.72 9.96
N ASP A 148 -3.08 -1.51 10.44
CA ASP A 148 -2.82 -0.51 11.50
C ASP A 148 -2.99 0.90 10.92
N SER A 149 -4.20 1.45 11.06
CA SER A 149 -4.57 2.76 10.54
C SER A 149 -3.80 3.91 11.21
N THR A 150 -3.38 3.75 12.46
CA THR A 150 -2.54 4.72 13.17
C THR A 150 -1.17 4.79 12.51
N MET A 151 -0.54 3.64 12.28
CA MET A 151 0.75 3.58 11.58
C MET A 151 0.65 4.14 10.15
N ALA A 152 -0.47 3.89 9.45
CA ALA A 152 -0.68 4.43 8.10
C ALA A 152 -0.67 5.96 8.10
N ARG A 153 -1.33 6.59 9.08
CA ARG A 153 -1.33 8.05 9.25
C ARG A 153 0.05 8.57 9.64
N ASP A 154 0.70 7.96 10.63
CA ASP A 154 2.04 8.35 11.10
C ASP A 154 3.08 8.35 9.96
N ILE A 155 3.06 7.33 9.11
CA ILE A 155 3.99 7.21 7.98
C ILE A 155 3.69 8.30 6.94
N ALA A 156 2.43 8.53 6.58
CA ALA A 156 2.05 9.55 5.61
C ALA A 156 2.41 10.96 6.12
N GLU A 157 2.15 11.27 7.38
CA GLU A 157 2.49 12.55 8.03
C GLU A 157 4.00 12.79 8.05
N LYS A 158 4.78 11.80 8.50
CA LYS A 158 6.24 11.89 8.55
C LYS A 158 6.84 12.04 7.14
N MET A 159 6.35 11.26 6.17
CA MET A 159 6.80 11.36 4.80
C MET A 159 6.51 12.73 4.21
N ALA A 160 5.30 13.26 4.35
CA ALA A 160 4.95 14.60 3.87
C ALA A 160 5.82 15.68 4.55
N LYS A 161 5.88 15.67 5.88
CA LYS A 161 6.66 16.64 6.66
C LYS A 161 8.14 16.65 6.28
N ASN A 162 8.76 15.49 6.23
CA ASN A 162 10.21 15.36 6.00
C ASN A 162 10.60 15.59 4.54
N SER A 163 9.64 15.49 3.62
CA SER A 163 9.81 15.81 2.20
C SER A 163 9.47 17.25 1.85
N GLY A 164 8.87 18.02 2.76
CA GLY A 164 8.33 19.34 2.47
C GLY A 164 7.07 19.29 1.58
N ALA A 165 6.38 18.17 1.56
CA ALA A 165 5.17 17.94 0.77
C ALA A 165 3.90 18.31 1.55
N THR A 166 2.82 18.60 0.84
CA THR A 166 1.48 18.73 1.43
C THR A 166 0.91 17.37 1.77
N LEU A 167 0.01 17.29 2.76
CA LEU A 167 -0.73 16.09 3.12
C LEU A 167 -2.23 16.34 3.02
N THR A 168 -2.94 15.42 2.35
CA THR A 168 -4.39 15.28 2.46
C THR A 168 -4.70 13.90 3.02
N ASN A 169 -5.28 13.86 4.22
CA ASN A 169 -5.61 12.63 4.94
C ASN A 169 -7.11 12.56 5.18
N GLU A 170 -7.78 11.60 4.57
CA GLU A 170 -9.23 11.41 4.67
C GLU A 170 -9.57 9.98 5.11
N THR A 171 -10.73 9.83 5.73
CA THR A 171 -11.37 8.53 5.96
C THR A 171 -12.67 8.52 5.16
N THR A 172 -13.02 7.41 4.55
CA THR A 172 -14.29 7.31 3.85
C THR A 172 -15.46 7.60 4.80
N PRO A 173 -16.53 8.28 4.37
CA PRO A 173 -17.68 8.53 5.22
C PRO A 173 -18.26 7.24 5.82
N ALA A 174 -18.56 7.25 7.12
CA ALA A 174 -19.03 6.07 7.86
C ALA A 174 -20.29 5.43 7.24
N HIS A 175 -21.20 6.25 6.68
CA HIS A 175 -22.41 5.73 6.04
C HIS A 175 -22.17 4.88 4.79
N MET A 176 -20.97 4.94 4.20
CA MET A 176 -20.59 4.10 3.06
C MET A 176 -20.21 2.69 3.49
N GLY A 177 -19.84 2.47 4.77
CA GLY A 177 -19.43 1.17 5.28
C GLY A 177 -18.24 0.55 4.52
N ILE A 178 -17.30 1.37 4.07
CA ILE A 178 -16.13 0.90 3.30
C ILE A 178 -15.12 0.25 4.23
N GLY A 179 -14.85 -1.01 3.99
CA GLY A 179 -13.79 -1.77 4.66
C GLY A 179 -12.42 -1.56 4.04
N HIS A 180 -11.62 -2.63 4.01
CA HIS A 180 -10.27 -2.60 3.45
C HIS A 180 -10.27 -2.42 1.91
N GLU A 181 -11.26 -3.02 1.25
CA GLU A 181 -11.35 -3.07 -0.22
C GLU A 181 -11.89 -1.75 -0.79
N LEU A 182 -11.02 -0.77 -1.01
CA LEU A 182 -11.42 0.52 -1.58
C LEU A 182 -11.61 0.51 -3.10
N ILE A 183 -10.93 -0.40 -3.81
CA ILE A 183 -10.89 -0.38 -5.28
C ILE A 183 -11.52 -1.63 -5.93
N TRP A 184 -11.89 -2.63 -5.14
CA TRP A 184 -12.40 -3.89 -5.69
C TRP A 184 -13.88 -3.78 -6.09
N PRO A 185 -14.21 -3.87 -7.39
CA PRO A 185 -15.58 -3.68 -7.87
C PRO A 185 -16.54 -4.81 -7.47
N GLY A 186 -16.03 -5.92 -6.91
CA GLY A 186 -16.84 -7.00 -6.35
C GLY A 186 -17.39 -6.70 -4.96
N ASP A 187 -16.81 -5.76 -4.23
CA ASP A 187 -17.35 -5.29 -2.95
C ASP A 187 -18.63 -4.49 -3.15
N LYS A 188 -19.68 -4.78 -2.34
CA LYS A 188 -21.00 -4.17 -2.51
C LYS A 188 -20.98 -2.67 -2.21
N SER A 189 -20.29 -2.27 -1.15
CA SER A 189 -20.18 -0.86 -0.75
C SER A 189 -19.38 -0.06 -1.76
N VAL A 190 -18.26 -0.59 -2.23
CA VAL A 190 -17.44 0.02 -3.30
C VAL A 190 -18.25 0.18 -4.59
N LYS A 191 -19.01 -0.84 -4.96
CA LYS A 191 -19.89 -0.78 -6.14
C LYS A 191 -20.98 0.27 -5.99
N GLN A 192 -21.62 0.36 -4.82
CA GLN A 192 -22.69 1.29 -4.50
C GLN A 192 -22.20 2.74 -4.54
N TYR A 193 -21.07 3.03 -3.94
CA TYR A 193 -20.51 4.38 -3.78
C TYR A 193 -19.36 4.69 -4.75
N LYS A 194 -19.31 3.97 -5.86
CA LYS A 194 -18.19 4.05 -6.83
C LYS A 194 -17.87 5.48 -7.27
N LYS A 195 -18.91 6.28 -7.57
CA LYS A 195 -18.69 7.66 -8.04
C LYS A 195 -18.08 8.52 -6.95
N GLU A 196 -18.65 8.49 -5.76
CA GLU A 196 -18.20 9.27 -4.62
C GLU A 196 -16.76 8.91 -4.21
N LEU A 197 -16.42 7.62 -4.26
CA LEU A 197 -15.06 7.14 -4.00
C LEU A 197 -14.09 7.67 -5.05
N TYR A 198 -14.43 7.60 -6.34
CA TYR A 198 -13.55 8.11 -7.39
C TYR A 198 -13.39 9.62 -7.32
N ASP A 199 -14.45 10.37 -7.04
CA ASP A 199 -14.39 11.81 -6.83
C ASP A 199 -13.48 12.14 -5.62
N MET A 200 -13.51 11.33 -4.55
CA MET A 200 -12.61 11.45 -3.41
C MET A 200 -11.16 11.15 -3.82
N TYR A 201 -10.89 10.08 -4.57
CA TYR A 201 -9.54 9.73 -4.99
C TYR A 201 -8.91 10.83 -5.84
N VAL A 202 -9.64 11.36 -6.82
CA VAL A 202 -9.18 12.46 -7.66
C VAL A 202 -8.92 13.70 -6.80
N ARG A 203 -9.86 14.10 -5.95
CA ARG A 203 -9.72 15.27 -5.07
C ARG A 203 -8.50 15.15 -4.14
N VAL A 204 -8.27 13.99 -3.54
CA VAL A 204 -7.16 13.75 -2.62
C VAL A 204 -5.83 13.65 -3.37
N TYR A 205 -5.83 13.16 -4.60
CA TYR A 205 -4.63 13.04 -5.43
C TYR A 205 -4.18 14.38 -6.03
N GLU A 206 -5.13 15.26 -6.41
CA GLU A 206 -4.83 16.51 -7.14
C GLU A 206 -4.51 17.70 -6.23
N ARG A 207 -4.80 17.62 -4.93
CA ARG A 207 -4.45 18.69 -3.96
C ARG A 207 -2.98 18.76 -3.70
#